data_c3171155b7eb4dfff4aada4881dca6ef
#
_entry.id   c3171155b7eb4dfff4aada4881dca6ef
#
_cell.length_a   1.000
_cell.length_b   1.000
_cell.length_c   1.000
_cell.angle_alpha   90.00
_cell.angle_beta   90.00
_cell.angle_gamma   90.00
#
_symmetry.space_group_name_H-M   'P 1'
#
loop_
_entity.id
_entity.type
_entity.pdbx_description
1 polymer ?
#
loop_
_entity_poly.entity_id
_entity_poly.type
_entity_poly.pdbx_seq_one_letter_code
_entity_poly.pdbx_strand_id
1 'polypeptide(L)'
;MHRLTRLTLAAAAALGLATSAATAQVKELRIGYQPSPIQDLSLAMFEAWGAKNGVKIVKVPNSYGVYVEKMTASLTSNSDQYDIIWHNDDWGQTWAHLLEPMDDVEANKFASKWSMAPVVFANAQGQNTVVPMGQTFSVFFYRSDLVKPEEVPKTLDELVAMSKKLQAEGKVKFGYVGGMSMNNSWFSWFWSMWGNNCDVLMPFYERDNKKLAEAGWKSSMTEPCMQKTVEYWWDAINTHKIVPRGMPAYDRNEANAIFMAGDAAFTVADTLWWGTFNDPGKSKIAGKIAAARFPLGPDRHKPFAWDDIWGWAIPKSIPEERKKVAKQMLNAMMLDKEGQIKLFKATGAPPPNTEFWPEIAAQDPFMKLLKEAVLDSPDKVRGAYYFPQWPAVHKAFNDTVTKAVTGKREDIAKVLAEGAPLVSKAAQ
;
A
#
# COMPACT_ATOMS: atom_id res chain seq x y z
N MET A 1 64.39 -66.75 -43.84
CA MET A 1 63.01 -66.32 -44.20
C MET A 1 62.27 -65.92 -42.95
N HIS A 2 62.35 -64.71 -42.51
CA HIS A 2 61.48 -64.16 -41.42
C HIS A 2 61.16 -62.72 -41.71
N ARG A 3 59.89 -62.44 -41.94
CA ARG A 3 59.38 -61.10 -42.09
C ARG A 3 58.97 -60.60 -40.73
N LEU A 4 59.58 -59.49 -40.27
CA LEU A 4 59.18 -58.72 -39.09
C LEU A 4 58.10 -57.73 -39.50
N THR A 5 56.96 -57.87 -38.87
CA THR A 5 55.87 -56.93 -39.00
C THR A 5 55.99 -55.86 -37.88
N ARG A 6 56.14 -54.60 -38.24
CA ARG A 6 56.13 -53.45 -37.28
C ARG A 6 54.70 -53.01 -37.07
N LEU A 7 54.22 -53.08 -35.83
CA LEU A 7 53.00 -52.43 -35.37
C LEU A 7 53.34 -50.98 -34.97
N THR A 8 52.75 -50.04 -35.65
CA THR A 8 52.72 -48.63 -35.24
C THR A 8 51.48 -48.38 -34.41
N LEU A 9 51.66 -48.07 -33.12
CA LEU A 9 50.61 -47.49 -32.26
C LEU A 9 50.41 -46.04 -32.64
N ALA A 10 49.21 -45.69 -33.11
CA ALA A 10 48.71 -44.29 -33.19
C ALA A 10 48.00 -43.92 -31.88
N ALA A 11 48.64 -43.11 -31.10
CA ALA A 11 47.99 -42.48 -29.92
C ALA A 11 47.08 -41.29 -30.36
N ALA A 12 45.77 -41.47 -30.33
CA ALA A 12 44.81 -40.41 -30.56
C ALA A 12 44.67 -39.60 -29.27
N ALA A 13 45.25 -38.42 -29.24
CA ALA A 13 45.01 -37.45 -28.18
C ALA A 13 43.61 -36.82 -28.40
N ALA A 14 42.64 -37.27 -27.63
CA ALA A 14 41.34 -36.60 -27.53
C ALA A 14 41.50 -35.33 -26.68
N LEU A 15 41.68 -34.17 -27.32
CA LEU A 15 41.47 -32.87 -26.65
C LEU A 15 39.97 -32.73 -26.38
N GLY A 16 39.58 -32.96 -25.13
CA GLY A 16 38.28 -32.58 -24.63
C GLY A 16 38.19 -31.04 -24.58
N LEU A 17 37.54 -30.45 -25.56
CA LEU A 17 37.07 -29.04 -25.48
C LEU A 17 35.95 -29.00 -24.43
N ALA A 18 36.35 -28.73 -23.19
CA ALA A 18 35.39 -28.25 -22.19
C ALA A 18 34.94 -26.83 -22.60
N THR A 19 33.90 -26.77 -23.40
CA THR A 19 33.16 -25.51 -23.57
C THR A 19 32.51 -25.19 -22.24
N SER A 20 33.22 -24.43 -21.40
CA SER A 20 32.56 -23.68 -20.34
C SER A 20 31.57 -22.77 -21.03
N ALA A 21 30.28 -23.08 -20.93
CA ALA A 21 29.23 -22.16 -21.30
C ALA A 21 29.46 -20.93 -20.40
N ALA A 22 30.09 -19.90 -20.96
CA ALA A 22 30.15 -18.59 -20.33
C ALA A 22 28.71 -18.17 -20.17
N THR A 23 28.16 -18.27 -18.97
CA THR A 23 26.86 -17.69 -18.65
C THR A 23 26.93 -16.19 -19.04
N ALA A 24 26.16 -15.82 -20.05
CA ALA A 24 26.15 -14.47 -20.55
C ALA A 24 25.84 -13.55 -19.37
N GLN A 25 26.79 -12.66 -19.04
CA GLN A 25 26.61 -11.70 -17.96
C GLN A 25 25.38 -10.84 -18.26
N VAL A 26 24.40 -10.82 -17.36
CA VAL A 26 23.22 -9.95 -17.47
C VAL A 26 23.69 -8.50 -17.50
N LYS A 27 23.46 -7.82 -18.62
CA LYS A 27 23.93 -6.44 -18.84
C LYS A 27 22.88 -5.38 -18.59
N GLU A 28 21.59 -5.76 -18.58
CA GLU A 28 20.49 -4.85 -18.29
C GLU A 28 19.35 -5.53 -17.57
N LEU A 29 18.58 -4.75 -16.78
CA LEU A 29 17.30 -5.13 -16.19
C LEU A 29 16.27 -4.07 -16.56
N ARG A 30 15.10 -4.50 -17.03
CA ARG A 30 13.97 -3.65 -17.42
C ARG A 30 12.93 -3.61 -16.31
N ILE A 31 12.61 -2.41 -15.84
CA ILE A 31 11.74 -2.24 -14.69
C ILE A 31 10.46 -1.54 -15.10
N GLY A 32 9.34 -2.27 -15.04
CA GLY A 32 8.01 -1.73 -15.25
C GLY A 32 7.48 -1.08 -13.97
N TYR A 33 7.08 0.20 -14.03
CA TYR A 33 6.64 0.91 -12.83
C TYR A 33 5.65 2.04 -13.15
N GLN A 34 4.98 2.52 -12.12
CA GLN A 34 4.19 3.74 -12.14
C GLN A 34 5.03 4.87 -11.53
N PRO A 35 5.25 5.99 -12.22
CA PRO A 35 6.03 7.10 -11.68
C PRO A 35 5.40 7.71 -10.43
N SER A 36 6.19 7.79 -9.37
CA SER A 36 5.90 8.57 -8.16
C SER A 36 7.22 8.80 -7.40
N PRO A 37 7.25 9.73 -6.44
CA PRO A 37 8.49 10.04 -5.71
C PRO A 37 9.17 8.82 -5.06
N ILE A 38 8.41 7.87 -4.54
CA ILE A 38 8.98 6.68 -3.89
C ILE A 38 9.56 5.70 -4.92
N GLN A 39 8.86 5.47 -6.06
CA GLN A 39 9.39 4.64 -7.13
C GLN A 39 10.64 5.27 -7.75
N ASP A 40 10.61 6.57 -8.03
CA ASP A 40 11.74 7.27 -8.66
C ASP A 40 13.01 7.23 -7.77
N LEU A 41 12.84 7.37 -6.45
CA LEU A 41 13.97 7.24 -5.51
C LEU A 41 14.45 5.78 -5.38
N SER A 42 13.55 4.81 -5.36
CA SER A 42 13.94 3.39 -5.40
C SER A 42 14.70 3.04 -6.68
N LEU A 43 14.26 3.56 -7.82
CA LEU A 43 14.96 3.38 -9.10
C LEU A 43 16.33 4.04 -9.10
N ALA A 44 16.52 5.19 -8.45
CA ALA A 44 17.83 5.78 -8.27
C ALA A 44 18.77 4.89 -7.44
N MET A 45 18.26 4.17 -6.44
CA MET A 45 19.04 3.16 -5.70
C MET A 45 19.40 1.97 -6.61
N PHE A 46 18.50 1.52 -7.48
CA PHE A 46 18.77 0.47 -8.47
C PHE A 46 19.83 0.92 -9.49
N GLU A 47 19.75 2.15 -10.00
CA GLU A 47 20.75 2.72 -10.91
C GLU A 47 22.13 2.79 -10.24
N ALA A 48 22.19 3.19 -8.98
CA ALA A 48 23.45 3.23 -8.22
C ALA A 48 24.04 1.82 -8.00
N TRP A 49 23.20 0.82 -7.69
CA TRP A 49 23.63 -0.57 -7.60
C TRP A 49 24.08 -1.10 -8.97
N GLY A 50 23.30 -0.83 -10.02
CA GLY A 50 23.61 -1.26 -11.39
C GLY A 50 24.95 -0.72 -11.88
N ALA A 51 25.25 0.55 -11.62
CA ALA A 51 26.53 1.17 -11.96
C ALA A 51 27.74 0.47 -11.30
N LYS A 52 27.57 0.00 -10.04
CA LYS A 52 28.60 -0.73 -9.31
C LYS A 52 28.78 -2.18 -9.81
N ASN A 53 27.73 -2.77 -10.38
CA ASN A 53 27.71 -4.19 -10.77
C ASN A 53 27.75 -4.40 -12.30
N GLY A 54 27.88 -3.34 -13.09
CA GLY A 54 27.91 -3.41 -14.55
C GLY A 54 26.56 -3.79 -15.18
N VAL A 55 25.46 -3.49 -14.51
CA VAL A 55 24.07 -3.76 -14.96
C VAL A 55 23.36 -2.45 -15.25
N LYS A 56 22.91 -2.25 -16.48
CA LYS A 56 22.10 -1.09 -16.88
C LYS A 56 20.67 -1.26 -16.37
N ILE A 57 20.12 -0.22 -15.77
CA ILE A 57 18.71 -0.18 -15.39
C ILE A 57 17.91 0.55 -16.48
N VAL A 58 16.95 -0.14 -17.07
CA VAL A 58 16.05 0.40 -18.08
C VAL A 58 14.69 0.66 -17.46
N LYS A 59 14.36 1.93 -17.26
CA LYS A 59 13.10 2.37 -16.66
C LYS A 59 11.99 2.36 -17.71
N VAL A 60 10.89 1.66 -17.45
CA VAL A 60 9.72 1.58 -18.34
C VAL A 60 8.48 2.12 -17.60
N PRO A 61 8.26 3.46 -17.63
CA PRO A 61 7.15 4.08 -16.93
C PRO A 61 5.82 3.81 -17.61
N ASN A 62 4.77 3.62 -16.80
CA ASN A 62 3.39 3.52 -17.25
C ASN A 62 2.50 4.33 -16.30
N SER A 63 1.51 5.07 -16.81
CA SER A 63 0.54 5.74 -15.95
C SER A 63 -0.31 4.70 -15.20
N TYR A 64 -0.78 5.05 -14.00
CA TYR A 64 -1.54 4.13 -13.13
C TYR A 64 -2.73 3.49 -13.86
N GLY A 65 -3.50 4.28 -14.63
CA GLY A 65 -4.70 3.80 -15.31
C GLY A 65 -4.47 2.70 -16.35
N VAL A 66 -3.25 2.58 -16.90
CA VAL A 66 -2.91 1.53 -17.89
C VAL A 66 -1.91 0.52 -17.35
N TYR A 67 -1.33 0.76 -16.19
CA TYR A 67 -0.29 -0.07 -15.60
C TYR A 67 -0.77 -1.50 -15.35
N VAL A 68 -1.89 -1.62 -14.65
CA VAL A 68 -2.46 -2.92 -14.26
C VAL A 68 -2.79 -3.78 -15.49
N GLU A 69 -3.42 -3.17 -16.50
CA GLU A 69 -3.77 -3.85 -17.74
C GLU A 69 -2.53 -4.36 -18.47
N LYS A 70 -1.51 -3.50 -18.66
CA LYS A 70 -0.26 -3.87 -19.35
C LYS A 70 0.52 -4.95 -18.59
N MET A 71 0.64 -4.84 -17.27
CA MET A 71 1.35 -5.84 -16.48
C MET A 71 0.60 -7.17 -16.48
N THR A 72 -0.72 -7.15 -16.36
CA THR A 72 -1.54 -8.37 -16.45
C THR A 72 -1.35 -9.04 -17.80
N ALA A 73 -1.41 -8.29 -18.90
CA ALA A 73 -1.19 -8.82 -20.25
C ALA A 73 0.23 -9.42 -20.41
N SER A 74 1.26 -8.73 -19.92
CA SER A 74 2.65 -9.22 -19.95
C SER A 74 2.83 -10.50 -19.16
N LEU A 75 2.31 -10.55 -17.94
CA LEU A 75 2.42 -11.73 -17.06
C LEU A 75 1.66 -12.94 -17.61
N THR A 76 0.41 -12.74 -18.08
CA THR A 76 -0.43 -13.83 -18.59
C THR A 76 0.05 -14.39 -19.94
N SER A 77 0.70 -13.55 -20.75
CA SER A 77 1.34 -14.00 -22.01
C SER A 77 2.72 -14.63 -21.81
N ASN A 78 3.21 -14.77 -20.56
CA ASN A 78 4.57 -15.21 -20.25
C ASN A 78 5.66 -14.39 -20.96
N SER A 79 5.43 -13.09 -21.14
CA SER A 79 6.40 -12.19 -21.75
C SER A 79 7.62 -11.99 -20.84
N ASP A 80 8.79 -11.84 -21.45
CA ASP A 80 10.03 -11.47 -20.77
C ASP A 80 10.40 -9.98 -20.94
N GLN A 81 9.39 -9.16 -21.25
CA GLN A 81 9.56 -7.71 -21.49
C GLN A 81 10.04 -6.94 -20.26
N TYR A 82 9.64 -7.38 -19.07
CA TYR A 82 10.03 -6.79 -17.80
C TYR A 82 10.75 -7.79 -16.92
N ASP A 83 11.84 -7.37 -16.29
CA ASP A 83 12.60 -8.17 -15.33
C ASP A 83 12.11 -7.98 -13.90
N ILE A 84 11.67 -6.76 -13.60
CA ILE A 84 11.08 -6.37 -12.34
C ILE A 84 9.85 -5.52 -12.63
N ILE A 85 8.80 -5.70 -11.86
CA ILE A 85 7.58 -4.90 -11.91
C ILE A 85 7.26 -4.34 -10.54
N TRP A 86 6.73 -3.13 -10.50
CA TRP A 86 6.11 -2.58 -9.30
C TRP A 86 4.82 -3.37 -8.96
N HIS A 87 4.59 -3.59 -7.69
CA HIS A 87 3.46 -4.36 -7.20
C HIS A 87 2.82 -3.64 -6.01
N ASN A 88 1.50 -3.68 -5.96
CA ASN A 88 0.67 -3.14 -4.91
C ASN A 88 -0.15 -4.27 -4.26
N ASP A 89 -0.48 -4.15 -3.00
CA ASP A 89 -1.28 -5.12 -2.24
C ASP A 89 -2.66 -5.38 -2.85
N ASP A 90 -3.30 -4.38 -3.45
CA ASP A 90 -4.58 -4.53 -4.14
C ASP A 90 -4.59 -5.64 -5.22
N TRP A 91 -3.42 -5.96 -5.78
CA TRP A 91 -3.27 -6.97 -6.85
C TRP A 91 -2.55 -8.22 -6.39
N GLY A 92 -2.12 -8.29 -5.13
CA GLY A 92 -1.25 -9.33 -4.59
C GLY A 92 -1.67 -10.72 -4.99
N GLN A 93 -2.88 -11.09 -4.69
CA GLN A 93 -3.42 -12.42 -4.98
C GLN A 93 -3.68 -12.67 -6.48
N THR A 94 -3.99 -11.63 -7.24
CA THR A 94 -4.28 -11.76 -8.69
C THR A 94 -3.05 -12.21 -9.47
N TRP A 95 -1.86 -11.70 -9.14
CA TRP A 95 -0.63 -11.99 -9.87
C TRP A 95 0.30 -12.99 -9.17
N ALA A 96 0.07 -13.34 -7.92
CA ALA A 96 0.99 -14.16 -7.12
C ALA A 96 1.40 -15.48 -7.79
N HIS A 97 0.51 -16.12 -8.54
CA HIS A 97 0.80 -17.37 -9.26
C HIS A 97 1.73 -17.19 -10.49
N LEU A 98 1.87 -15.95 -11.00
CA LEU A 98 2.70 -15.57 -12.16
C LEU A 98 4.05 -14.98 -11.74
N LEU A 99 4.28 -14.80 -10.45
CA LEU A 99 5.46 -14.15 -9.89
C LEU A 99 6.42 -15.17 -9.27
N GLU A 100 7.70 -14.84 -9.35
CA GLU A 100 8.78 -15.64 -8.78
C GLU A 100 8.73 -15.60 -7.24
N PRO A 101 8.89 -16.74 -6.53
CA PRO A 101 9.06 -16.74 -5.08
C PRO A 101 10.30 -15.98 -4.63
N MET A 102 10.16 -15.22 -3.54
CA MET A 102 11.19 -14.35 -2.98
C MET A 102 11.62 -14.74 -1.56
N ASP A 103 11.28 -15.95 -1.11
CA ASP A 103 11.64 -16.41 0.23
C ASP A 103 13.15 -16.57 0.40
N ASP A 104 13.88 -16.76 -0.69
CA ASP A 104 15.34 -16.82 -0.75
C ASP A 104 16.02 -15.43 -0.73
N VAL A 105 15.25 -14.35 -0.83
CA VAL A 105 15.77 -12.99 -0.65
C VAL A 105 15.91 -12.73 0.86
N GLU A 106 17.15 -12.74 1.35
CA GLU A 106 17.46 -12.65 2.78
C GLU A 106 16.77 -11.46 3.49
N ALA A 107 16.74 -10.33 2.80
CA ALA A 107 16.19 -9.10 3.35
C ALA A 107 14.68 -9.17 3.62
N ASN A 108 13.92 -10.08 3.00
CA ASN A 108 12.49 -10.24 3.24
C ASN A 108 12.15 -10.63 4.68
N LYS A 109 13.07 -11.30 5.39
CA LYS A 109 12.89 -11.65 6.81
C LYS A 109 12.72 -10.42 7.72
N PHE A 110 13.24 -9.26 7.31
CA PHE A 110 13.13 -8.02 8.07
C PHE A 110 11.81 -7.29 7.83
N ALA A 111 11.25 -7.41 6.62
CA ALA A 111 9.97 -6.81 6.28
C ALA A 111 8.78 -7.61 6.84
N SER A 112 8.88 -8.93 6.88
CA SER A 112 7.78 -9.83 7.25
C SER A 112 7.31 -9.71 8.70
N LYS A 113 8.10 -9.14 9.61
CA LYS A 113 7.77 -9.05 11.04
C LYS A 113 6.60 -8.11 11.35
N TRP A 114 6.37 -7.10 10.54
CA TRP A 114 5.55 -5.94 10.88
C TRP A 114 4.43 -5.65 9.90
N SER A 115 4.45 -6.24 8.73
CA SER A 115 3.51 -5.93 7.67
C SER A 115 2.59 -7.10 7.38
N MET A 116 1.50 -6.81 6.72
CA MET A 116 0.63 -7.82 6.12
C MET A 116 1.27 -8.47 4.88
N ALA A 117 2.48 -8.08 4.49
CA ALA A 117 3.17 -8.59 3.30
C ALA A 117 3.17 -10.12 3.16
N PRO A 118 3.42 -10.92 4.21
CA PRO A 118 3.38 -12.38 4.13
C PRO A 118 2.00 -12.93 3.77
N VAL A 119 0.93 -12.18 4.03
CA VAL A 119 -0.44 -12.58 3.68
C VAL A 119 -0.83 -12.07 2.31
N VAL A 120 -0.49 -10.80 2.03
CA VAL A 120 -0.86 -10.08 0.81
C VAL A 120 -0.18 -10.66 -0.41
N PHE A 121 1.11 -10.93 -0.30
CA PHE A 121 1.98 -11.32 -1.42
C PHE A 121 2.28 -12.81 -1.46
N ALA A 122 1.60 -13.61 -0.64
CA ALA A 122 1.76 -15.06 -0.68
C ALA A 122 1.06 -15.65 -1.92
N ASN A 123 1.76 -16.57 -2.60
CA ASN A 123 1.12 -17.45 -3.59
C ASN A 123 0.32 -18.57 -2.91
N ALA A 124 -0.30 -19.44 -3.70
CA ALA A 124 -1.09 -20.57 -3.19
C ALA A 124 -0.29 -21.57 -2.34
N GLN A 125 1.03 -21.57 -2.43
CA GLN A 125 1.95 -22.38 -1.64
C GLN A 125 2.42 -21.67 -0.36
N GLY A 126 1.94 -20.45 -0.09
CA GLY A 126 2.35 -19.65 1.05
C GLY A 126 3.72 -18.98 0.89
N GLN A 127 4.31 -18.99 -0.31
CA GLN A 127 5.59 -18.35 -0.58
C GLN A 127 5.40 -16.88 -0.91
N ASN A 128 6.24 -16.02 -0.34
CA ASN A 128 6.22 -14.60 -0.64
C ASN A 128 6.74 -14.31 -2.06
N THR A 129 6.05 -13.47 -2.82
CA THR A 129 6.37 -13.16 -4.22
C THR A 129 6.83 -11.72 -4.46
N VAL A 130 7.02 -10.93 -3.41
CA VAL A 130 7.34 -9.50 -3.50
C VAL A 130 8.42 -9.12 -2.49
N VAL A 131 9.32 -8.25 -2.89
CA VAL A 131 10.22 -7.54 -1.97
C VAL A 131 9.61 -6.17 -1.69
N PRO A 132 9.22 -5.85 -0.46
CA PRO A 132 8.65 -4.54 -0.12
C PRO A 132 9.62 -3.41 -0.45
N MET A 133 9.13 -2.36 -1.09
CA MET A 133 9.95 -1.16 -1.37
C MET A 133 9.73 -0.04 -0.36
N GLY A 134 8.61 -0.07 0.33
CA GLY A 134 8.22 0.88 1.35
C GLY A 134 6.86 0.48 1.90
N GLN A 135 6.64 0.81 3.15
CA GLN A 135 5.32 0.74 3.75
C GLN A 135 4.74 2.14 3.75
N THR A 136 3.50 2.26 3.35
CA THR A 136 2.76 3.49 3.56
C THR A 136 1.73 3.23 4.63
N PHE A 137 1.64 4.13 5.58
CA PHE A 137 0.59 4.10 6.58
C PHE A 137 -0.32 5.28 6.32
N SER A 138 -1.60 5.06 6.40
CA SER A 138 -2.51 6.18 6.49
C SER A 138 -2.58 6.65 7.94
N VAL A 139 -2.50 7.94 8.13
CA VAL A 139 -2.52 8.59 9.45
C VAL A 139 -3.47 9.78 9.46
N PHE A 140 -3.93 10.12 10.64
CA PHE A 140 -4.76 11.30 10.86
C PHE A 140 -3.87 12.52 11.03
N PHE A 141 -3.78 13.36 9.99
CA PHE A 141 -3.05 14.62 10.01
C PHE A 141 -3.91 15.75 10.56
N TYR A 142 -3.29 16.67 11.31
CA TYR A 142 -3.96 17.81 11.88
C TYR A 142 -3.12 19.07 11.84
N ARG A 143 -3.77 20.23 11.91
CA ARG A 143 -3.17 21.55 12.02
C ARG A 143 -2.64 21.76 13.44
N SER A 144 -1.33 21.58 13.64
CA SER A 144 -0.67 21.72 14.95
C SER A 144 -0.55 23.16 15.44
N ASP A 145 -0.79 24.13 14.57
CA ASP A 145 -0.91 25.54 14.92
C ASP A 145 -2.32 25.93 15.43
N LEU A 146 -3.31 25.05 15.24
CA LEU A 146 -4.71 25.27 15.68
C LEU A 146 -5.13 24.33 16.81
N VAL A 147 -4.55 23.15 16.88
CA VAL A 147 -4.91 22.09 17.82
C VAL A 147 -3.63 21.59 18.51
N LYS A 148 -3.61 21.63 19.84
CA LYS A 148 -2.49 21.09 20.62
C LYS A 148 -2.53 19.55 20.64
N PRO A 149 -1.41 18.87 20.85
CA PRO A 149 -1.36 17.40 20.88
C PRO A 149 -2.36 16.75 21.85
N GLU A 150 -2.55 17.34 23.03
CA GLU A 150 -3.49 16.86 24.05
C GLU A 150 -4.97 17.09 23.70
N GLU A 151 -5.27 18.04 22.79
CA GLU A 151 -6.60 18.39 22.32
C GLU A 151 -7.01 17.66 21.04
N VAL A 152 -6.11 16.87 20.46
CA VAL A 152 -6.41 16.12 19.23
C VAL A 152 -7.58 15.17 19.47
N PRO A 153 -8.62 15.19 18.62
CA PRO A 153 -9.79 14.33 18.77
C PRO A 153 -9.42 12.85 18.81
N LYS A 154 -9.92 12.14 19.82
CA LYS A 154 -9.74 10.69 20.00
C LYS A 154 -10.98 9.90 19.61
N THR A 155 -12.11 10.59 19.48
CA THR A 155 -13.39 10.01 19.07
C THR A 155 -14.00 10.78 17.92
N LEU A 156 -14.93 10.14 17.19
CA LEU A 156 -15.69 10.81 16.11
C LEU A 156 -16.50 12.01 16.63
N ASP A 157 -17.06 11.90 17.84
CA ASP A 157 -17.82 13.00 18.46
C ASP A 157 -16.91 14.18 18.82
N GLU A 158 -15.71 13.90 19.34
CA GLU A 158 -14.71 14.94 19.60
C GLU A 158 -14.24 15.61 18.29
N LEU A 159 -14.12 14.83 17.20
CA LEU A 159 -13.81 15.38 15.88
C LEU A 159 -14.90 16.35 15.41
N VAL A 160 -16.17 16.01 15.59
CA VAL A 160 -17.29 16.90 15.28
C VAL A 160 -17.23 18.16 16.14
N ALA A 161 -17.03 18.02 17.45
CA ALA A 161 -16.99 19.14 18.40
C ALA A 161 -15.83 20.11 18.08
N MET A 162 -14.62 19.58 17.88
CA MET A 162 -13.44 20.39 17.54
C MET A 162 -13.61 21.07 16.18
N SER A 163 -14.15 20.36 15.20
CA SER A 163 -14.43 20.93 13.87
C SER A 163 -15.36 22.13 13.95
N LYS A 164 -16.48 22.01 14.66
CA LYS A 164 -17.43 23.10 14.85
C LYS A 164 -16.80 24.28 15.59
N LYS A 165 -15.99 24.03 16.62
CA LYS A 165 -15.27 25.09 17.36
C LYS A 165 -14.36 25.87 16.40
N LEU A 166 -13.51 25.21 15.64
CA LEU A 166 -12.58 25.87 14.73
C LEU A 166 -13.29 26.64 13.60
N GLN A 167 -14.42 26.12 13.10
CA GLN A 167 -15.26 26.83 12.13
C GLN A 167 -15.90 28.08 12.73
N ALA A 168 -16.45 27.99 13.93
CA ALA A 168 -17.06 29.14 14.63
C ALA A 168 -16.03 30.22 14.95
N GLU A 169 -14.79 29.86 15.21
CA GLU A 169 -13.67 30.80 15.41
C GLU A 169 -13.13 31.36 14.08
N GLY A 170 -13.66 30.95 12.92
CA GLY A 170 -13.21 31.40 11.61
C GLY A 170 -11.79 30.91 11.23
N LYS A 171 -11.29 29.89 11.91
CA LYS A 171 -9.93 29.34 11.69
C LYS A 171 -9.84 28.49 10.43
N VAL A 172 -10.90 27.78 10.09
CA VAL A 172 -11.00 26.90 8.93
C VAL A 172 -12.40 26.96 8.30
N LYS A 173 -12.52 26.62 7.03
CA LYS A 173 -13.81 26.42 6.36
C LYS A 173 -14.44 25.09 6.72
N PHE A 174 -13.60 24.05 6.85
CA PHE A 174 -14.00 22.68 7.12
C PHE A 174 -13.22 22.14 8.31
N GLY A 175 -13.86 21.32 9.13
CA GLY A 175 -13.17 20.57 10.16
C GLY A 175 -12.31 19.49 9.52
N TYR A 176 -12.91 18.64 8.71
CA TYR A 176 -12.25 17.51 8.04
C TYR A 176 -12.40 17.56 6.52
N VAL A 177 -11.42 17.03 5.81
CA VAL A 177 -11.49 16.70 4.40
C VAL A 177 -10.78 15.38 4.13
N GLY A 178 -11.33 14.53 3.26
CA GLY A 178 -10.72 13.26 2.87
C GLY A 178 -11.27 12.76 1.54
N GLY A 179 -10.57 11.82 0.90
CA GLY A 179 -11.08 11.14 -0.28
C GLY A 179 -12.22 10.18 0.11
N MET A 180 -13.27 10.15 -0.69
CA MET A 180 -14.41 9.23 -0.54
C MET A 180 -14.76 8.48 -1.84
N SER A 181 -14.24 8.93 -2.99
CA SER A 181 -14.48 8.27 -4.27
C SER A 181 -13.90 6.85 -4.28
N MET A 182 -14.32 6.04 -5.23
CA MET A 182 -13.99 4.59 -5.34
C MET A 182 -12.53 4.26 -5.00
N ASN A 183 -11.56 4.90 -5.67
CA ASN A 183 -10.13 4.61 -5.49
C ASN A 183 -9.49 5.34 -4.29
N ASN A 184 -10.29 6.08 -3.52
CA ASN A 184 -9.84 6.89 -2.39
C ASN A 184 -10.73 6.73 -1.16
N SER A 185 -11.59 5.73 -1.16
CA SER A 185 -12.52 5.41 -0.07
C SER A 185 -11.82 5.11 1.27
N TRP A 186 -10.55 4.71 1.19
CA TRP A 186 -9.67 4.49 2.33
C TRP A 186 -9.56 5.69 3.25
N PHE A 187 -9.51 6.90 2.70
CA PHE A 187 -9.28 8.15 3.42
C PHE A 187 -10.51 8.73 4.11
N SER A 188 -11.65 8.04 4.04
CA SER A 188 -12.85 8.39 4.80
C SER A 188 -13.63 7.15 5.24
N TRP A 189 -14.08 6.30 4.30
CA TRP A 189 -14.93 5.16 4.62
C TRP A 189 -14.21 4.13 5.49
N PHE A 190 -13.03 3.65 5.08
CA PHE A 190 -12.40 2.50 5.75
C PHE A 190 -11.93 2.83 7.16
N TRP A 191 -11.18 3.91 7.36
CA TRP A 191 -10.70 4.21 8.70
C TRP A 191 -11.86 4.47 9.68
N SER A 192 -12.94 5.13 9.25
CA SER A 192 -14.10 5.39 10.11
C SER A 192 -14.94 4.14 10.37
N MET A 193 -15.07 3.27 9.37
CA MET A 193 -15.71 1.97 9.49
C MET A 193 -14.95 1.08 10.49
N TRP A 194 -13.63 0.95 10.33
CA TRP A 194 -12.80 0.23 11.29
C TRP A 194 -12.82 0.89 12.67
N GLY A 195 -12.88 2.21 12.72
CA GLY A 195 -13.09 2.99 13.95
C GLY A 195 -14.43 2.69 14.64
N ASN A 196 -15.43 2.22 13.90
CA ASN A 196 -16.73 1.74 14.42
C ASN A 196 -16.78 0.22 14.62
N ASN A 197 -15.63 -0.44 14.69
CA ASN A 197 -15.53 -1.88 14.83
C ASN A 197 -16.27 -2.68 13.75
N CYS A 198 -16.17 -2.24 12.51
CA CYS A 198 -16.87 -2.75 11.33
C CYS A 198 -15.89 -3.03 10.19
N ASP A 199 -16.30 -3.83 9.22
CA ASP A 199 -15.57 -4.06 7.98
C ASP A 199 -16.55 -4.37 6.84
N VAL A 200 -16.08 -4.58 5.62
CA VAL A 200 -16.94 -4.82 4.45
C VAL A 200 -17.61 -6.20 4.48
N LEU A 201 -16.86 -7.22 4.92
CA LEU A 201 -17.33 -8.61 5.00
C LEU A 201 -17.35 -9.13 6.45
N MET A 202 -18.11 -10.20 6.65
CA MET A 202 -18.22 -10.91 7.92
C MET A 202 -17.47 -12.25 7.86
N PRO A 203 -16.78 -12.70 8.91
CA PRO A 203 -16.59 -12.02 10.20
C PRO A 203 -15.72 -10.76 10.10
N PHE A 204 -15.94 -9.79 10.98
CA PHE A 204 -15.16 -8.54 10.96
C PHE A 204 -13.68 -8.81 11.10
N TYR A 205 -12.87 -8.11 10.27
CA TYR A 205 -11.41 -8.18 10.26
C TYR A 205 -10.83 -9.55 9.90
N GLU A 206 -11.64 -10.46 9.39
CA GLU A 206 -11.13 -11.72 8.87
C GLU A 206 -10.46 -11.49 7.50
N ARG A 207 -9.28 -12.08 7.32
CA ARG A 207 -8.51 -12.02 6.06
C ARG A 207 -8.18 -13.42 5.53
N ASP A 208 -8.62 -14.45 6.24
CA ASP A 208 -8.56 -15.84 5.79
C ASP A 208 -9.72 -16.12 4.82
N ASN A 209 -9.39 -16.29 3.55
CA ASN A 209 -10.37 -16.53 2.49
C ASN A 209 -11.24 -17.79 2.76
N LYS A 210 -10.68 -18.82 3.43
CA LYS A 210 -11.42 -20.03 3.78
C LYS A 210 -12.51 -19.70 4.79
N LYS A 211 -12.21 -18.96 5.84
CA LYS A 211 -13.19 -18.56 6.85
C LYS A 211 -14.24 -17.60 6.28
N LEU A 212 -13.85 -16.69 5.39
CA LEU A 212 -14.81 -15.84 4.68
C LEU A 212 -15.74 -16.65 3.80
N ALA A 213 -15.23 -17.68 3.11
CA ALA A 213 -16.02 -18.59 2.31
C ALA A 213 -16.95 -19.46 3.17
N GLU A 214 -16.47 -20.00 4.30
CA GLU A 214 -17.28 -20.75 5.28
C GLU A 214 -18.43 -19.89 5.84
N ALA A 215 -18.22 -18.59 6.02
CA ALA A 215 -19.24 -17.61 6.38
C ALA A 215 -20.16 -17.20 5.22
N GLY A 216 -19.94 -17.73 4.00
CA GLY A 216 -20.74 -17.48 2.80
C GLY A 216 -20.48 -16.11 2.17
N TRP A 217 -19.29 -15.52 2.37
CA TRP A 217 -18.93 -14.17 1.86
C TRP A 217 -19.96 -13.11 2.24
N LYS A 218 -20.46 -13.19 3.47
CA LYS A 218 -21.54 -12.35 3.95
C LYS A 218 -21.11 -10.89 4.08
N SER A 219 -21.83 -9.99 3.44
CA SER A 219 -21.67 -8.55 3.59
C SER A 219 -22.09 -8.04 4.97
N SER A 220 -21.39 -7.02 5.46
CA SER A 220 -21.74 -6.30 6.70
C SER A 220 -22.68 -5.12 6.48
N MET A 221 -23.14 -4.88 5.26
CA MET A 221 -23.94 -3.69 4.91
C MET A 221 -25.18 -3.49 5.80
N THR A 222 -25.79 -4.57 6.30
CA THR A 222 -26.97 -4.49 7.18
C THR A 222 -26.62 -4.48 8.67
N GLU A 223 -25.34 -4.51 9.01
CA GLU A 223 -24.93 -4.49 10.42
C GLU A 223 -25.05 -3.06 11.02
N PRO A 224 -25.39 -2.94 12.30
CA PRO A 224 -25.53 -1.64 12.94
C PRO A 224 -24.29 -0.74 12.84
N CYS A 225 -23.09 -1.32 12.86
CA CYS A 225 -21.84 -0.58 12.75
C CYS A 225 -21.68 0.10 11.38
N MET A 226 -22.13 -0.54 10.30
CA MET A 226 -22.09 0.04 8.95
C MET A 226 -23.08 1.19 8.84
N GLN A 227 -24.32 0.98 9.36
CA GLN A 227 -25.31 2.05 9.37
C GLN A 227 -24.80 3.27 10.13
N LYS A 228 -24.23 3.11 11.35
CA LYS A 228 -23.62 4.19 12.14
C LYS A 228 -22.52 4.92 11.35
N THR A 229 -21.69 4.19 10.63
CA THR A 229 -20.60 4.79 9.82
C THR A 229 -21.18 5.67 8.70
N VAL A 230 -22.19 5.19 7.99
CA VAL A 230 -22.80 5.97 6.90
C VAL A 230 -23.60 7.16 7.45
N GLU A 231 -24.32 6.99 8.55
CA GLU A 231 -25.05 8.07 9.22
C GLU A 231 -24.09 9.17 9.72
N TYR A 232 -22.93 8.78 10.29
CA TYR A 232 -21.89 9.73 10.70
C TYR A 232 -21.47 10.64 9.54
N TRP A 233 -21.15 10.08 8.37
CA TRP A 233 -20.76 10.88 7.22
C TRP A 233 -21.91 11.70 6.65
N TRP A 234 -23.12 11.15 6.64
CA TRP A 234 -24.30 11.89 6.23
C TRP A 234 -24.52 13.14 7.14
N ASP A 235 -24.42 12.94 8.45
CA ASP A 235 -24.54 14.02 9.42
C ASP A 235 -23.38 15.01 9.35
N ALA A 236 -22.14 14.55 9.12
CA ALA A 236 -20.97 15.40 8.91
C ALA A 236 -21.15 16.37 7.73
N ILE A 237 -21.76 15.88 6.64
CA ILE A 237 -22.02 16.64 5.41
C ILE A 237 -23.23 17.58 5.58
N ASN A 238 -24.36 17.04 6.04
CA ASN A 238 -25.65 17.73 5.94
C ASN A 238 -26.08 18.45 7.23
N THR A 239 -25.87 17.81 8.39
CA THR A 239 -26.28 18.33 9.70
C THR A 239 -25.19 19.21 10.31
N HIS A 240 -23.97 18.66 10.42
CA HIS A 240 -22.86 19.35 11.08
C HIS A 240 -22.11 20.30 10.14
N LYS A 241 -22.12 20.00 8.86
CA LYS A 241 -21.46 20.80 7.80
C LYS A 241 -19.97 21.02 8.09
N ILE A 242 -19.33 20.02 8.68
CA ILE A 242 -17.91 20.05 9.03
C ILE A 242 -16.99 19.58 7.91
N VAL A 243 -17.56 19.08 6.81
CA VAL A 243 -16.84 18.61 5.62
C VAL A 243 -17.41 19.28 4.36
N PRO A 244 -16.65 19.35 3.26
CA PRO A 244 -17.16 19.84 1.98
C PRO A 244 -18.37 19.02 1.50
N ARG A 245 -19.41 19.68 1.01
CA ARG A 245 -20.60 19.00 0.47
C ARG A 245 -20.29 18.05 -0.70
N GLY A 246 -19.26 18.38 -1.49
CA GLY A 246 -18.80 17.57 -2.62
C GLY A 246 -17.90 16.40 -2.25
N MET A 247 -17.54 16.24 -0.96
CA MET A 247 -16.56 15.26 -0.50
C MET A 247 -16.84 13.80 -0.96
N PRO A 248 -18.11 13.32 -1.09
CA PRO A 248 -18.38 11.98 -1.60
C PRO A 248 -17.78 11.67 -2.99
N ALA A 249 -17.50 12.70 -3.80
CA ALA A 249 -16.89 12.56 -5.12
C ALA A 249 -15.38 12.85 -5.13
N TYR A 250 -14.80 13.31 -4.01
CA TYR A 250 -13.40 13.72 -3.98
C TYR A 250 -12.44 12.53 -4.05
N ASP A 251 -11.39 12.73 -4.86
CA ASP A 251 -10.18 11.93 -4.74
C ASP A 251 -9.23 12.52 -3.67
N ARG A 252 -8.10 11.83 -3.44
CA ARG A 252 -7.10 12.28 -2.47
C ARG A 252 -6.41 13.58 -2.87
N ASN A 253 -6.29 13.87 -4.16
CA ASN A 253 -5.59 15.08 -4.62
C ASN A 253 -6.43 16.32 -4.33
N GLU A 254 -7.75 16.25 -4.57
CA GLU A 254 -8.70 17.31 -4.22
C GLU A 254 -8.74 17.53 -2.71
N ALA A 255 -8.86 16.45 -1.93
CA ALA A 255 -8.87 16.53 -0.48
C ALA A 255 -7.57 17.15 0.07
N ASN A 256 -6.42 16.67 -0.39
CA ASN A 256 -5.12 17.14 0.06
C ASN A 256 -4.84 18.60 -0.39
N ALA A 257 -5.34 19.00 -1.56
CA ALA A 257 -5.24 20.40 -2.00
C ALA A 257 -6.01 21.36 -1.05
N ILE A 258 -7.20 20.97 -0.60
CA ILE A 258 -7.98 21.74 0.37
C ILE A 258 -7.26 21.83 1.73
N PHE A 259 -6.66 20.71 2.18
CA PHE A 259 -5.87 20.69 3.40
C PHE A 259 -4.62 21.57 3.30
N MET A 260 -3.84 21.44 2.22
CA MET A 260 -2.65 22.26 1.97
C MET A 260 -2.96 23.77 1.81
N ALA A 261 -4.16 24.11 1.34
CA ALA A 261 -4.63 25.50 1.30
C ALA A 261 -4.90 26.08 2.69
N GLY A 262 -5.00 25.23 3.74
CA GLY A 262 -5.33 25.62 5.11
C GLY A 262 -6.84 25.75 5.35
N ASP A 263 -7.66 25.30 4.41
CA ASP A 263 -9.11 25.40 4.50
C ASP A 263 -9.73 24.30 5.40
N ALA A 264 -8.98 23.24 5.75
CA ALA A 264 -9.41 22.20 6.67
C ALA A 264 -8.42 22.02 7.84
N ALA A 265 -8.94 21.62 9.02
CA ALA A 265 -8.14 21.37 10.21
C ALA A 265 -7.56 19.96 10.25
N PHE A 266 -8.29 18.98 9.69
CA PHE A 266 -7.96 17.56 9.74
C PHE A 266 -8.06 16.91 8.37
N THR A 267 -7.22 15.93 8.12
CA THR A 267 -7.31 15.04 6.96
C THR A 267 -6.75 13.64 7.31
N VAL A 268 -7.15 12.63 6.56
CA VAL A 268 -6.46 11.34 6.53
C VAL A 268 -5.77 11.22 5.17
N ALA A 269 -4.50 10.91 5.19
CA ALA A 269 -3.70 10.71 3.99
C ALA A 269 -2.58 9.70 4.26
N ASP A 270 -1.98 9.19 3.18
CA ASP A 270 -0.78 8.37 3.25
C ASP A 270 0.40 9.14 3.82
N THR A 271 1.29 8.44 4.49
CA THR A 271 2.56 8.99 4.97
C THR A 271 3.40 9.62 3.84
N LEU A 272 3.22 9.19 2.60
CA LEU A 272 3.88 9.75 1.41
C LEU A 272 3.58 11.24 1.18
N TRP A 273 2.50 11.74 1.74
CA TRP A 273 2.15 13.17 1.64
C TRP A 273 2.89 14.04 2.65
N TRP A 274 3.59 13.43 3.64
CA TRP A 274 4.30 14.19 4.68
C TRP A 274 5.26 15.23 4.09
N GLY A 275 6.08 14.84 3.14
CA GLY A 275 7.01 15.76 2.47
C GLY A 275 6.28 16.87 1.71
N THR A 276 5.22 16.54 0.97
CA THR A 276 4.42 17.52 0.21
C THR A 276 3.67 18.48 1.12
N PHE A 277 3.10 17.98 2.20
CA PHE A 277 2.40 18.81 3.18
C PHE A 277 3.32 19.81 3.88
N ASN A 278 4.59 19.48 4.05
CA ASN A 278 5.60 20.32 4.69
C ASN A 278 6.49 21.10 3.69
N ASP A 279 6.23 21.00 2.39
CA ASP A 279 6.92 21.79 1.37
C ASP A 279 6.31 23.20 1.27
N PRO A 280 7.06 24.27 1.65
CA PRO A 280 6.53 25.64 1.61
C PRO A 280 6.24 26.13 0.19
N GLY A 281 6.78 25.49 -0.84
CA GLY A 281 6.44 25.77 -2.25
C GLY A 281 5.09 25.19 -2.69
N LYS A 282 4.50 24.25 -1.93
CA LYS A 282 3.28 23.55 -2.28
C LYS A 282 2.14 23.74 -1.27
N SER A 283 2.48 23.95 0.01
CA SER A 283 1.53 23.97 1.12
C SER A 283 1.61 25.29 1.89
N LYS A 284 0.47 25.96 2.05
CA LYS A 284 0.34 27.17 2.87
C LYS A 284 0.47 26.88 4.37
N ILE A 285 0.39 25.63 4.74
CA ILE A 285 0.45 25.15 6.12
C ILE A 285 1.72 24.34 6.41
N ALA A 286 2.74 24.47 5.56
CA ALA A 286 4.04 23.83 5.76
C ALA A 286 4.60 24.18 7.16
N GLY A 287 5.12 23.17 7.87
CA GLY A 287 5.62 23.32 9.24
C GLY A 287 4.54 23.49 10.33
N LYS A 288 3.24 23.43 9.96
CA LYS A 288 2.10 23.58 10.87
C LYS A 288 1.25 22.31 10.94
N ILE A 289 1.84 21.17 10.67
CA ILE A 289 1.16 19.89 10.52
C ILE A 289 1.80 18.89 11.47
N ALA A 290 0.97 18.10 12.13
CA ALA A 290 1.39 16.93 12.86
C ALA A 290 0.46 15.76 12.54
N ALA A 291 0.80 14.58 13.02
CA ALA A 291 0.01 13.38 12.83
C ALA A 291 -0.41 12.78 14.18
N ALA A 292 -1.50 12.05 14.17
CA ALA A 292 -2.06 11.37 15.33
C ALA A 292 -2.71 10.04 14.91
N ARG A 293 -3.16 9.27 15.91
CA ARG A 293 -3.99 8.09 15.70
C ARG A 293 -5.39 8.50 15.22
N PHE A 294 -6.09 7.58 14.55
CA PHE A 294 -7.45 7.81 14.10
C PHE A 294 -8.41 8.02 15.26
N PRO A 295 -9.37 8.94 15.14
CA PRO A 295 -10.50 9.01 16.04
C PRO A 295 -11.32 7.72 15.97
N LEU A 296 -11.81 7.25 17.11
CA LEU A 296 -12.57 6.01 17.22
C LEU A 296 -14.07 6.31 17.33
N GLY A 297 -14.88 5.41 16.77
CA GLY A 297 -16.31 5.42 17.00
C GLY A 297 -16.68 4.84 18.37
N PRO A 298 -17.96 4.93 18.76
CA PRO A 298 -18.42 4.55 20.10
C PRO A 298 -18.25 3.06 20.43
N ASP A 299 -18.20 2.21 19.41
CA ASP A 299 -18.16 0.75 19.59
C ASP A 299 -16.70 0.20 19.63
N ARG A 300 -15.70 1.06 19.52
CA ARG A 300 -14.30 0.66 19.53
C ARG A 300 -13.52 1.36 20.63
N HIS A 301 -12.74 0.58 21.37
CA HIS A 301 -11.95 1.08 22.51
C HIS A 301 -10.43 0.94 22.30
N LYS A 302 -9.98 0.33 21.19
CA LYS A 302 -8.57 0.10 20.91
C LYS A 302 -8.13 0.81 19.63
N PRO A 303 -7.06 1.61 19.66
CA PRO A 303 -6.43 2.15 18.48
C PRO A 303 -6.02 1.05 17.50
N PHE A 304 -5.97 1.39 16.23
CA PHE A 304 -5.50 0.54 15.14
C PHE A 304 -4.57 1.34 14.22
N ALA A 305 -3.80 0.64 13.43
CA ALA A 305 -3.04 1.21 12.31
C ALA A 305 -3.62 0.70 10.99
N TRP A 306 -3.38 1.44 9.93
CA TRP A 306 -3.71 1.01 8.58
C TRP A 306 -2.46 1.06 7.72
N ASP A 307 -2.17 -0.08 7.09
CA ASP A 307 -1.00 -0.38 6.28
C ASP A 307 -1.41 -0.58 4.81
N ASP A 308 -0.62 0.01 3.92
CA ASP A 308 -0.70 -0.16 2.47
C ASP A 308 0.71 -0.52 1.98
N ILE A 309 0.88 -1.68 1.35
CA ILE A 309 2.18 -2.27 1.08
C ILE A 309 2.45 -2.29 -0.41
N TRP A 310 3.56 -1.66 -0.78
CA TRP A 310 4.07 -1.65 -2.13
C TRP A 310 5.41 -2.35 -2.20
N GLY A 311 5.70 -2.94 -3.35
CA GLY A 311 6.96 -3.67 -3.51
C GLY A 311 7.35 -3.88 -4.96
N TRP A 312 8.39 -4.69 -5.11
CA TRP A 312 8.95 -5.10 -6.38
C TRP A 312 8.82 -6.61 -6.53
N ALA A 313 8.32 -7.05 -7.67
CA ALA A 313 8.12 -8.45 -8.01
C ALA A 313 8.89 -8.81 -9.28
N ILE A 314 9.21 -10.10 -9.42
CA ILE A 314 9.90 -10.65 -10.59
C ILE A 314 8.93 -11.60 -11.32
N PRO A 315 8.65 -11.40 -12.62
CA PRO A 315 7.86 -12.36 -13.41
C PRO A 315 8.54 -13.75 -13.47
N LYS A 316 7.76 -14.81 -13.34
CA LYS A 316 8.27 -16.19 -13.50
C LYS A 316 8.82 -16.48 -14.89
N SER A 317 8.33 -15.78 -15.90
CA SER A 317 8.63 -16.00 -17.31
C SER A 317 10.04 -15.59 -17.75
N ILE A 318 10.76 -14.81 -16.94
CA ILE A 318 12.10 -14.36 -17.32
C ILE A 318 13.17 -15.45 -17.07
N PRO A 319 14.32 -15.43 -17.80
CA PRO A 319 15.42 -16.37 -17.60
C PRO A 319 16.00 -16.35 -16.18
N GLU A 320 16.45 -17.51 -15.70
CA GLU A 320 16.96 -17.70 -14.33
C GLU A 320 18.14 -16.80 -13.99
N GLU A 321 19.05 -16.54 -14.93
CA GLU A 321 20.16 -15.61 -14.73
C GLU A 321 19.70 -14.17 -14.48
N ARG A 322 18.62 -13.73 -15.14
CA ARG A 322 18.02 -12.40 -14.88
C ARG A 322 17.30 -12.37 -13.54
N LYS A 323 16.57 -13.42 -13.15
CA LYS A 323 15.96 -13.56 -11.82
C LYS A 323 16.99 -13.42 -10.71
N LYS A 324 18.11 -14.15 -10.84
CA LYS A 324 19.21 -14.11 -9.85
C LYS A 324 19.76 -12.71 -9.66
N VAL A 325 20.03 -12.00 -10.76
CA VAL A 325 20.57 -10.62 -10.71
C VAL A 325 19.52 -9.64 -10.14
N ALA A 326 18.26 -9.81 -10.53
CA ALA A 326 17.16 -9.00 -9.98
C ALA A 326 16.99 -9.20 -8.46
N LYS A 327 16.99 -10.45 -7.96
CA LYS A 327 16.96 -10.75 -6.52
C LYS A 327 18.15 -10.14 -5.76
N GLN A 328 19.34 -10.20 -6.32
CA GLN A 328 20.54 -9.57 -5.72
C GLN A 328 20.37 -8.06 -5.58
N MET A 329 19.85 -7.39 -6.61
CA MET A 329 19.60 -5.95 -6.57
C MET A 329 18.52 -5.59 -5.53
N LEU A 330 17.40 -6.31 -5.51
CA LEU A 330 16.33 -6.09 -4.54
C LEU A 330 16.79 -6.32 -3.10
N ASN A 331 17.60 -7.36 -2.88
CA ASN A 331 18.21 -7.62 -1.57
C ASN A 331 19.12 -6.48 -1.13
N ALA A 332 19.96 -5.98 -2.04
CA ALA A 332 20.87 -4.86 -1.76
C ALA A 332 20.09 -3.58 -1.41
N MET A 333 19.00 -3.28 -2.11
CA MET A 333 18.12 -2.14 -1.79
C MET A 333 17.56 -2.23 -0.36
N MET A 334 17.09 -3.40 0.04
CA MET A 334 16.52 -3.61 1.37
C MET A 334 17.54 -3.47 2.50
N LEU A 335 18.82 -3.71 2.22
CA LEU A 335 19.92 -3.62 3.17
C LEU A 335 20.65 -2.28 3.12
N ASP A 336 20.34 -1.41 2.14
CA ASP A 336 20.92 -0.06 2.02
C ASP A 336 20.24 0.91 3.00
N LYS A 337 20.74 0.93 4.23
CA LYS A 337 20.23 1.78 5.31
C LYS A 337 20.24 3.27 4.94
N GLU A 338 21.34 3.78 4.35
CA GLU A 338 21.45 5.19 4.00
C GLU A 338 20.45 5.58 2.91
N GLY A 339 20.33 4.75 1.87
CA GLY A 339 19.36 4.93 0.80
C GLY A 339 17.92 4.92 1.31
N GLN A 340 17.57 4.00 2.20
CA GLN A 340 16.23 3.91 2.78
C GLN A 340 15.92 5.09 3.72
N ILE A 341 16.87 5.55 4.54
CA ILE A 341 16.69 6.75 5.36
C ILE A 341 16.48 7.99 4.49
N LYS A 342 17.26 8.11 3.40
CA LYS A 342 17.09 9.21 2.45
C LYS A 342 15.70 9.17 1.79
N LEU A 343 15.22 7.99 1.41
CA LEU A 343 13.90 7.79 0.85
C LEU A 343 12.82 8.20 1.85
N PHE A 344 12.91 7.75 3.11
CA PHE A 344 11.99 8.17 4.17
C PHE A 344 11.94 9.68 4.36
N LYS A 345 13.08 10.33 4.49
CA LYS A 345 13.16 11.79 4.66
C LYS A 345 12.55 12.56 3.49
N ALA A 346 12.66 12.03 2.28
CA ALA A 346 12.14 12.68 1.08
C ALA A 346 10.63 12.42 0.86
N THR A 347 10.11 11.28 1.31
CA THR A 347 8.76 10.83 0.96
C THR A 347 7.84 10.62 2.15
N GLY A 348 8.37 10.48 3.36
CA GLY A 348 7.59 10.04 4.53
C GLY A 348 7.28 8.54 4.55
N ALA A 349 7.76 7.75 3.57
CA ALA A 349 7.60 6.30 3.55
C ALA A 349 8.61 5.64 4.49
N PRO A 350 8.18 4.98 5.57
CA PRO A 350 9.09 4.27 6.46
C PRO A 350 9.87 3.18 5.72
N PRO A 351 11.13 2.94 6.09
CA PRO A 351 11.90 1.86 5.51
C PRO A 351 11.20 0.52 5.60
N PRO A 352 11.16 -0.28 4.54
CA PRO A 352 10.61 -1.62 4.58
C PRO A 352 11.42 -2.54 5.50
N ASN A 353 12.70 -2.24 5.72
CA ASN A 353 13.53 -2.90 6.72
C ASN A 353 13.28 -2.28 8.10
N THR A 354 12.50 -2.96 8.92
CA THR A 354 12.06 -2.47 10.24
C THR A 354 13.16 -2.44 11.30
N GLU A 355 14.31 -3.07 11.06
CA GLU A 355 15.46 -2.96 11.95
C GLU A 355 16.06 -1.53 11.98
N PHE A 356 15.74 -0.70 11.00
CA PHE A 356 16.19 0.70 10.96
C PHE A 356 15.27 1.65 11.76
N TRP A 357 14.05 1.23 12.07
CA TRP A 357 13.04 2.09 12.70
C TRP A 357 13.42 2.64 14.07
N PRO A 358 14.00 1.87 15.02
CA PRO A 358 14.34 2.40 16.33
C PRO A 358 15.29 3.59 16.27
N GLU A 359 16.30 3.53 15.40
CA GLU A 359 17.29 4.60 15.25
C GLU A 359 16.67 5.84 14.62
N ILE A 360 15.84 5.67 13.59
CA ILE A 360 15.16 6.80 12.93
C ILE A 360 14.16 7.44 13.91
N ALA A 361 13.38 6.65 14.62
CA ALA A 361 12.38 7.13 15.57
C ALA A 361 13.00 7.88 16.77
N ALA A 362 14.24 7.59 17.11
CA ALA A 362 14.97 8.32 18.16
C ALA A 362 15.27 9.78 17.76
N GLN A 363 15.29 10.10 16.47
CA GLN A 363 15.68 11.40 15.92
C GLN A 363 14.54 12.12 15.19
N ASP A 364 13.51 11.40 14.77
CA ASP A 364 12.40 11.91 13.95
C ASP A 364 11.06 11.72 14.66
N PRO A 365 10.37 12.82 15.03
CA PRO A 365 9.07 12.73 15.73
C PRO A 365 7.97 12.05 14.90
N PHE A 366 7.99 12.19 13.57
CA PHE A 366 7.02 11.54 12.70
C PHE A 366 7.25 10.02 12.67
N MET A 367 8.52 9.60 12.54
CA MET A 367 8.84 8.18 12.61
C MET A 367 8.58 7.57 13.99
N LYS A 368 8.79 8.35 15.07
CA LYS A 368 8.41 7.94 16.42
C LYS A 368 6.91 7.65 16.52
N LEU A 369 6.08 8.56 16.01
CA LEU A 369 4.64 8.37 15.95
C LEU A 369 4.24 7.12 15.15
N LEU A 370 4.85 6.91 13.98
CA LEU A 370 4.58 5.73 13.16
C LEU A 370 4.96 4.45 13.88
N LYS A 371 6.11 4.43 14.56
CA LYS A 371 6.51 3.29 15.39
C LYS A 371 5.46 3.01 16.46
N GLU A 372 5.03 4.02 17.20
CA GLU A 372 4.02 3.89 18.24
C GLU A 372 2.65 3.44 17.67
N ALA A 373 2.27 3.97 16.51
CA ALA A 373 1.01 3.62 15.87
C ALA A 373 0.99 2.19 15.31
N VAL A 374 2.11 1.70 14.81
CA VAL A 374 2.23 0.40 14.13
C VAL A 374 2.78 -0.68 15.05
N LEU A 375 3.99 -0.51 15.60
CA LEU A 375 4.68 -1.54 16.39
C LEU A 375 4.09 -1.68 17.78
N ASP A 376 3.70 -0.57 18.36
CA ASP A 376 3.19 -0.50 19.73
C ASP A 376 1.65 -0.43 19.74
N SER A 377 1.00 -0.65 18.60
CA SER A 377 -0.46 -0.66 18.52
C SER A 377 -1.03 -1.88 19.26
N PRO A 378 -2.02 -1.69 20.15
CA PRO A 378 -2.65 -2.78 20.86
C PRO A 378 -3.53 -3.67 19.99
N ASP A 379 -3.80 -3.27 18.76
CA ASP A 379 -4.55 -4.03 17.78
C ASP A 379 -3.74 -4.24 16.50
N LYS A 380 -4.21 -5.17 15.67
CA LYS A 380 -3.55 -5.50 14.41
C LYS A 380 -3.61 -4.32 13.45
N VAL A 381 -2.59 -4.20 12.63
CA VAL A 381 -2.62 -3.37 11.44
C VAL A 381 -3.73 -3.86 10.51
N ARG A 382 -4.50 -2.93 9.96
CA ARG A 382 -5.57 -3.21 9.00
C ARG A 382 -5.07 -2.94 7.60
N GLY A 383 -5.60 -3.66 6.63
CA GLY A 383 -5.31 -3.49 5.21
C GLY A 383 -6.50 -3.94 4.37
N ALA A 384 -6.33 -3.93 3.05
CA ALA A 384 -7.32 -4.44 2.11
C ALA A 384 -7.65 -5.92 2.32
N TYR A 385 -8.70 -6.40 1.69
CA TYR A 385 -8.94 -7.84 1.53
C TYR A 385 -8.05 -8.39 0.40
N TYR A 386 -7.58 -9.61 0.57
CA TYR A 386 -6.58 -10.22 -0.30
C TYR A 386 -7.15 -11.45 -1.01
N PHE A 387 -8.07 -11.20 -1.96
CA PHE A 387 -8.62 -12.23 -2.84
C PHE A 387 -8.95 -11.63 -4.23
N PRO A 388 -8.99 -12.45 -5.29
CA PRO A 388 -9.11 -11.95 -6.66
C PRO A 388 -10.33 -11.09 -6.94
N GLN A 389 -11.45 -11.35 -6.25
CA GLN A 389 -12.70 -10.63 -6.44
C GLN A 389 -12.76 -9.29 -5.69
N TRP A 390 -11.75 -8.95 -4.88
CA TRP A 390 -11.75 -7.72 -4.08
C TRP A 390 -12.11 -6.45 -4.87
N PRO A 391 -11.60 -6.20 -6.09
CA PRO A 391 -11.99 -5.02 -6.86
C PRO A 391 -13.50 -4.91 -7.12
N ALA A 392 -14.17 -6.03 -7.38
CA ALA A 392 -15.62 -6.06 -7.58
C ALA A 392 -16.39 -5.82 -6.27
N VAL A 393 -15.93 -6.42 -5.17
CA VAL A 393 -16.45 -6.19 -3.81
C VAL A 393 -16.32 -4.73 -3.42
N HIS A 394 -15.13 -4.16 -3.59
CA HIS A 394 -14.84 -2.77 -3.27
C HIS A 394 -15.74 -1.82 -4.07
N LYS A 395 -15.94 -2.10 -5.37
CA LYS A 395 -16.85 -1.33 -6.20
C LYS A 395 -18.29 -1.40 -5.69
N ALA A 396 -18.81 -2.59 -5.41
CA ALA A 396 -20.19 -2.78 -4.92
C ALA A 396 -20.38 -2.10 -3.55
N PHE A 397 -19.38 -2.17 -2.67
CA PHE A 397 -19.34 -1.45 -1.41
C PHE A 397 -19.43 0.06 -1.63
N ASN A 398 -18.48 0.62 -2.40
CA ASN A 398 -18.38 2.06 -2.59
C ASN A 398 -19.61 2.66 -3.28
N ASP A 399 -20.16 1.99 -4.29
CA ASP A 399 -21.39 2.41 -4.96
C ASP A 399 -22.56 2.48 -3.96
N THR A 400 -22.67 1.49 -3.08
CA THR A 400 -23.74 1.41 -2.07
C THR A 400 -23.63 2.53 -1.03
N VAL A 401 -22.44 2.70 -0.41
CA VAL A 401 -22.29 3.72 0.65
C VAL A 401 -22.34 5.14 0.07
N THR A 402 -21.86 5.35 -1.17
CA THR A 402 -21.98 6.64 -1.86
C THR A 402 -23.45 6.98 -2.16
N LYS A 403 -24.23 6.02 -2.67
CA LYS A 403 -25.68 6.18 -2.88
C LYS A 403 -26.39 6.51 -1.55
N ALA A 404 -26.02 5.83 -0.47
CA ALA A 404 -26.63 6.05 0.84
C ALA A 404 -26.31 7.45 1.41
N VAL A 405 -25.04 7.88 1.36
CA VAL A 405 -24.62 9.16 1.95
C VAL A 405 -25.06 10.38 1.16
N THR A 406 -25.29 10.24 -0.15
CA THR A 406 -25.79 11.31 -1.03
C THR A 406 -27.31 11.36 -1.10
N GLY A 407 -28.00 10.34 -0.59
CA GLY A 407 -29.45 10.25 -0.51
C GLY A 407 -30.04 10.93 0.73
N LYS A 408 -31.26 10.53 1.09
CA LYS A 408 -31.92 11.01 2.31
C LYS A 408 -31.49 10.15 3.51
N ARG A 409 -31.42 10.78 4.69
CA ARG A 409 -31.00 10.10 5.92
C ARG A 409 -31.89 8.90 6.27
N GLU A 410 -33.19 9.06 6.11
CA GLU A 410 -34.18 8.03 6.38
C GLU A 410 -34.08 6.80 5.43
N ASP A 411 -33.46 6.96 4.27
CA ASP A 411 -33.28 5.89 3.28
C ASP A 411 -31.99 5.08 3.49
N ILE A 412 -31.06 5.50 4.36
CA ILE A 412 -29.75 4.87 4.54
C ILE A 412 -29.89 3.37 4.78
N ALA A 413 -30.65 2.95 5.78
CA ALA A 413 -30.83 1.54 6.11
C ALA A 413 -31.39 0.72 4.92
N LYS A 414 -32.34 1.29 4.16
CA LYS A 414 -32.91 0.66 2.97
C LYS A 414 -31.84 0.51 1.87
N VAL A 415 -31.08 1.55 1.57
CA VAL A 415 -30.02 1.53 0.54
C VAL A 415 -28.94 0.52 0.89
N LEU A 416 -28.54 0.44 2.16
CA LEU A 416 -27.58 -0.54 2.64
C LEU A 416 -28.12 -1.98 2.51
N ALA A 417 -29.40 -2.21 2.82
CA ALA A 417 -30.03 -3.51 2.64
C ALA A 417 -30.12 -3.93 1.16
N GLU A 418 -30.40 -2.99 0.25
CA GLU A 418 -30.36 -3.24 -1.21
C GLU A 418 -28.95 -3.58 -1.71
N GLY A 419 -27.90 -2.97 -1.14
CA GLY A 419 -26.51 -3.19 -1.50
C GLY A 419 -25.90 -4.47 -0.95
N ALA A 420 -26.39 -4.98 0.19
CA ALA A 420 -25.82 -6.15 0.86
C ALA A 420 -25.69 -7.39 -0.04
N PRO A 421 -26.74 -7.81 -0.80
CA PRO A 421 -26.62 -8.94 -1.71
C PRO A 421 -25.64 -8.68 -2.87
N LEU A 422 -25.48 -7.43 -3.31
CA LEU A 422 -24.55 -7.07 -4.39
C LEU A 422 -23.09 -7.26 -3.93
N VAL A 423 -22.77 -6.81 -2.72
CA VAL A 423 -21.44 -6.99 -2.10
C VAL A 423 -21.14 -8.46 -1.87
N SER A 424 -22.09 -9.22 -1.31
CA SER A 424 -21.93 -10.66 -1.07
C SER A 424 -21.75 -11.46 -2.36
N LYS A 425 -22.51 -11.14 -3.40
CA LYS A 425 -22.38 -11.77 -4.73
C LYS A 425 -21.07 -11.45 -5.40
N ALA A 426 -20.57 -10.22 -5.26
CA ALA A 426 -19.31 -9.82 -5.84
C ALA A 426 -18.10 -10.55 -5.23
N ALA A 427 -18.22 -11.10 -4.03
CA ALA A 427 -17.17 -11.83 -3.33
C ALA A 427 -17.11 -13.34 -3.70
N GLN A 428 -18.12 -13.86 -4.37
CA GLN A 428 -18.22 -15.27 -4.80
C GLN A 428 -17.62 -15.45 -6.19
#